data_dd5d3c272fa495f96d295a38cb8d620c
#
_entry.id   dd5d3c272fa495f96d295a38cb8d620c
#
_cell.length_a   1.000
_cell.length_b   1.000
_cell.length_c   1.000
_cell.angle_alpha   90.00
_cell.angle_beta   90.00
_cell.angle_gamma   90.00
#
_symmetry.space_group_name_H-M   'P 1'
#
loop_
_entity.id
_entity.type
_entity.pdbx_description
1 polymer ?
#
loop_
_entity_poly.entity_id
_entity_poly.type
_entity_poly.pdbx_seq_one_letter_code
_entity_poly.pdbx_strand_id
1 'polypeptide(L)' 'MGLKQGDLIKWVSHHDAYEASPMGVRGISPVYRHGIVLETSKKKSTAIIAHCYDCDSVALVILDVKHDEVEVLSRNKDG' A
#
# COMPACT_ATOMS: atom_id res chain seq x y z
N MET A 1 -2.72 -15.91 -3.78
CA MET A 1 -3.17 -15.85 -2.39
C MET A 1 -3.70 -14.48 -2.06
N GLY A 2 -4.85 -14.44 -1.40
CA GLY A 2 -5.47 -13.17 -1.08
C GLY A 2 -4.97 -12.57 0.22
N LEU A 3 -5.33 -11.32 0.42
CA LEU A 3 -5.09 -10.62 1.68
C LEU A 3 -6.07 -11.10 2.73
N LYS A 4 -5.66 -11.05 3.98
CA LYS A 4 -6.51 -11.39 5.12
C LYS A 4 -6.55 -10.24 6.10
N GLN A 5 -7.62 -10.16 6.86
CA GLN A 5 -7.75 -9.18 7.93
C GLN A 5 -6.57 -9.31 8.90
N GLY A 6 -5.96 -8.19 9.22
CA GLY A 6 -4.82 -8.14 10.14
C GLY A 6 -3.45 -8.25 9.46
N ASP A 7 -3.39 -8.51 8.16
CA ASP A 7 -2.12 -8.56 7.44
C ASP A 7 -1.51 -7.16 7.38
N LEU A 8 -0.21 -7.09 7.60
CA LEU A 8 0.56 -5.86 7.37
C LEU A 8 1.06 -5.88 5.93
N ILE A 9 0.72 -4.86 5.17
CA ILE A 9 1.06 -4.79 3.76
C ILE A 9 1.72 -3.47 3.40
N LYS A 10 2.36 -3.45 2.24
CA LYS A 10 2.79 -2.21 1.59
C LYS A 10 2.30 -2.21 0.15
N TRP A 11 2.11 -1.02 -0.39
CA TRP A 11 1.70 -0.86 -1.78
C TRP A 11 2.31 0.42 -2.35
N VAL A 12 2.33 0.51 -3.68
CA VAL A 12 2.79 1.73 -4.35
C VAL A 12 1.62 2.71 -4.38
N SER A 13 1.76 3.81 -3.66
CA SER A 13 0.73 4.86 -3.60
C SER A 13 0.73 5.71 -4.86
N HIS A 14 1.91 6.12 -5.26
CA HIS A 14 2.10 6.95 -6.45
C HIS A 14 3.58 6.90 -6.84
N HIS A 15 3.91 7.53 -7.95
CA HIS A 15 5.28 7.64 -8.41
C HIS A 15 5.68 9.11 -8.41
N ASP A 16 6.83 9.41 -7.82
CA ASP A 16 7.40 10.75 -7.82
C ASP A 16 8.48 10.85 -8.87
N ALA A 17 8.42 11.92 -9.66
CA ALA A 17 9.49 12.24 -10.57
C ALA A 17 10.61 12.96 -9.80
N TYR A 18 11.83 12.62 -10.13
CA TYR A 18 12.99 13.30 -9.55
C TYR A 18 13.98 13.71 -10.63
N GLU A 19 14.77 14.72 -10.32
CA GLU A 19 15.83 15.19 -11.19
C GLU A 19 17.11 15.27 -10.38
N ALA A 20 18.13 14.55 -10.84
CA ALA A 20 19.44 14.55 -10.20
C ALA A 20 20.34 15.53 -10.90
N SER A 21 20.69 16.58 -10.18
CA SER A 21 21.63 17.62 -10.64
C SER A 21 23.07 17.24 -10.25
N PRO A 22 24.10 17.61 -10.99
CA PRO A 22 24.12 18.47 -12.18
C PRO A 22 23.96 17.74 -13.50
N MET A 23 23.81 16.46 -13.48
CA MET A 23 23.78 15.63 -14.69
C MET A 23 22.47 15.72 -15.47
N GLY A 24 21.45 16.33 -14.88
CA GLY A 24 20.14 16.41 -15.51
C GLY A 24 19.45 15.06 -15.63
N VAL A 25 19.84 14.10 -14.81
CA VAL A 25 19.23 12.77 -14.82
C VAL A 25 17.83 12.86 -14.24
N ARG A 26 16.86 12.34 -14.97
CA ARG A 26 15.47 12.27 -14.53
C ARG A 26 15.08 10.84 -14.32
N GLY A 27 14.29 10.61 -13.30
CA GLY A 27 13.79 9.28 -13.00
C GLY A 27 12.44 9.34 -12.31
N ILE A 28 11.87 8.16 -12.11
CA ILE A 28 10.61 7.99 -11.42
C ILE A 28 10.84 6.98 -10.31
N SER A 29 10.50 7.36 -9.09
CA SER A 29 10.60 6.49 -7.93
C SER A 29 9.23 6.15 -7.39
N PRO A 30 8.96 4.88 -7.08
CA PRO A 30 7.69 4.53 -6.43
C PRO A 30 7.70 5.02 -4.98
N VAL A 31 6.56 5.53 -4.55
CA VAL A 31 6.35 5.91 -3.15
C VAL A 31 5.47 4.85 -2.51
N TYR A 32 6.02 4.16 -1.52
CA TYR A 32 5.33 3.08 -0.84
C TYR A 32 4.58 3.59 0.39
N ARG A 33 3.45 2.97 0.65
CA ARG A 33 2.68 3.19 1.87
C ARG A 33 2.49 1.85 2.55
N HIS A 34 2.28 1.89 3.84
CA HIS A 34 2.09 0.70 4.67
C HIS A 34 0.77 0.80 5.40
N GLY A 35 0.15 -0.32 5.64
CA GLY A 35 -1.08 -0.34 6.40
C GLY A 35 -1.49 -1.75 6.79
N ILE A 36 -2.54 -1.80 7.59
CA ILE A 36 -3.09 -3.07 8.08
C ILE A 36 -4.43 -3.31 7.40
N VAL A 37 -4.62 -4.52 6.91
CA VAL A 37 -5.86 -4.91 6.25
C VAL A 37 -6.97 -5.01 7.30
N LEU A 38 -8.01 -4.21 7.13
CA LEU A 38 -9.18 -4.24 8.01
C LEU A 38 -10.25 -5.17 7.48
N GLU A 39 -10.46 -5.17 6.18
CA GLU A 39 -11.51 -5.94 5.55
C GLU A 39 -11.17 -6.22 4.10
N THR A 40 -11.60 -7.36 3.58
CA THR A 40 -11.41 -7.70 2.17
C THR A 40 -12.74 -8.06 1.53
N SER A 41 -12.87 -7.80 0.24
CA SER A 41 -14.04 -8.20 -0.55
C SER A 41 -13.57 -8.99 -1.77
N LYS A 42 -13.90 -10.26 -1.82
CA LYS A 42 -13.54 -11.11 -2.95
C LYS A 42 -14.31 -10.74 -4.20
N LYS A 43 -15.57 -10.34 -4.05
CA LYS A 43 -16.41 -9.97 -5.19
C LYS A 43 -15.89 -8.73 -5.91
N LYS A 44 -15.45 -7.75 -5.15
CA LYS A 44 -14.96 -6.48 -5.69
C LYS A 44 -13.46 -6.48 -5.92
N SER A 45 -12.76 -7.50 -5.43
CA SER A 45 -11.30 -7.57 -5.47
C SER A 45 -10.67 -6.35 -4.80
N THR A 46 -11.25 -5.92 -3.69
CA THR A 46 -10.81 -4.74 -2.95
C THR A 46 -10.46 -5.09 -1.51
N ALA A 47 -9.67 -4.24 -0.89
CA ALA A 47 -9.33 -4.34 0.52
C ALA A 47 -9.38 -2.95 1.15
N ILE A 48 -9.89 -2.88 2.36
CA ILE A 48 -9.91 -1.65 3.15
C ILE A 48 -8.71 -1.70 4.09
N ILE A 49 -7.87 -0.69 4.01
CA ILE A 49 -6.59 -0.64 4.71
C ILE A 49 -6.57 0.55 5.65
N ALA A 50 -6.16 0.33 6.89
CA ALA A 50 -5.88 1.41 7.82
C ALA A 50 -4.44 1.86 7.56
N HIS A 51 -4.28 3.06 7.06
CA HIS A 51 -3.00 3.64 6.74
C HIS A 51 -2.71 4.79 7.71
N CYS A 52 -1.54 4.75 8.34
CA CYS A 52 -1.10 5.79 9.26
C CYS A 52 -0.17 6.75 8.52
N TYR A 53 -0.55 8.01 8.37
CA TYR A 53 0.29 9.01 7.71
C TYR A 53 1.32 9.57 8.66
N ASP A 54 0.92 9.81 9.90
CA ASP A 54 1.78 10.35 10.94
C ASP A 54 1.28 9.81 12.28
N CYS A 55 1.83 10.31 13.38
CA CYS A 55 1.55 9.78 14.72
C CYS A 55 0.08 9.88 15.14
N ASP A 56 -0.64 10.84 14.58
CA ASP A 56 -1.99 11.16 15.06
C ASP A 56 -3.09 10.95 14.03
N SER A 57 -2.73 10.63 12.80
CA SER A 57 -3.69 10.56 11.70
C SER A 57 -3.71 9.18 11.06
N VAL A 58 -4.90 8.60 11.02
CA VAL A 58 -5.13 7.33 10.34
C VAL A 58 -6.17 7.56 9.26
N ALA A 59 -5.90 7.10 8.06
CA ALA A 59 -6.83 7.16 6.95
C ALA A 59 -7.23 5.77 6.52
N LEU A 60 -8.45 5.63 6.04
CA LEU A 60 -8.90 4.40 5.41
C LEU A 60 -8.68 4.52 3.91
N VAL A 61 -8.04 3.51 3.35
CA VAL A 61 -7.72 3.46 1.92
C VAL A 61 -8.35 2.21 1.35
N ILE A 62 -8.98 2.35 0.20
CA ILE A 62 -9.52 1.20 -0.53
C ILE A 62 -8.55 0.87 -1.66
N LEU A 63 -8.00 -0.34 -1.62
CA LEU A 63 -7.06 -0.82 -2.63
C LEU A 63 -7.75 -1.80 -3.57
N ASP A 64 -7.41 -1.70 -4.85
CA ASP A 64 -7.80 -2.70 -5.83
C ASP A 64 -6.70 -3.77 -5.86
N VAL A 65 -7.00 -4.93 -5.31
CA VAL A 65 -6.02 -6.01 -5.14
C VAL A 65 -5.50 -6.54 -6.48
N LYS A 66 -6.27 -6.37 -7.55
CA LYS A 66 -5.84 -6.83 -8.89
C LYS A 66 -4.89 -5.87 -9.58
N HIS A 67 -5.06 -4.58 -9.35
CA HIS A 67 -4.32 -3.55 -10.10
C HIS A 67 -3.21 -2.91 -9.30
N ASP A 68 -3.38 -2.81 -7.99
CA ASP A 68 -2.36 -2.21 -7.13
C ASP A 68 -1.29 -3.24 -6.78
N GLU A 69 -0.04 -2.81 -6.83
CA GLU A 69 1.07 -3.66 -6.41
C GLU A 69 1.09 -3.74 -4.90
N VAL A 70 0.66 -4.86 -4.37
CA VAL A 70 0.56 -5.08 -2.93
C VAL A 70 1.50 -6.20 -2.51
N GLU A 71 2.31 -5.93 -1.50
CA GLU A 71 3.20 -6.92 -0.92
C GLU A 71 2.83 -7.14 0.55
N VAL A 72 2.71 -8.38 0.95
CA VAL A 72 2.43 -8.74 2.34
C VAL A 72 3.74 -8.77 3.10
N LEU A 73 3.86 -7.92 4.10
CA LEU A 73 5.05 -7.83 4.94
C LEU A 73 4.97 -8.79 6.13
N SER A 74 3.79 -8.94 6.68
CA SER A 74 3.57 -9.84 7.80
C SER A 74 2.14 -10.35 7.76
N ARG A 75 1.96 -11.64 7.85
CA ARG A 75 0.63 -12.25 7.85
C ARG A 75 0.12 -12.39 9.27
N ASN A 76 -1.18 -12.18 9.40
CA ASN A 76 -1.87 -12.41 10.66
C ASN A 76 -2.05 -13.92 10.86
N LYS A 77 -1.35 -14.47 11.85
CA LYS A 77 -1.39 -15.91 12.13
C LYS A 77 -2.69 -16.35 12.78
N ASP A 78 -3.39 -15.42 13.38
CA ASP A 78 -4.64 -15.73 14.09
C ASP A 78 -5.89 -15.53 13.24
N GLY A 79 -5.67 -15.09 12.01
CA GLY A 79 -6.76 -14.78 11.10
C GLY A 79 -7.26 -15.93 10.26
#